data_9d3f0d727171187e4fc3d875ace5213a
#
_entry.id   9d3f0d727171187e4fc3d875ace5213a
#
_cell.length_a   1.000
_cell.length_b   1.000
_cell.length_c   1.000
_cell.angle_alpha   90.00
_cell.angle_beta   90.00
_cell.angle_gamma   90.00
#
_symmetry.space_group_name_H-M   'P 1'
#
loop_
_entity.id
_entity.type
_entity.pdbx_description
1 polymer ?
#
loop_
_entity_poly.entity_id
_entity_poly.type
_entity_poly.pdbx_seq_one_letter_code
_entity_poly.pdbx_strand_id
1 'polypeptide(L)'
;MPSSSDAFGIYVHWPFCKAKCPYCDFNSHVRHQEVDTMSFAKALTMELRWFADITPGRRVSSIFFGGGTPSLMPPAAVAEVIDQIAQLWPVADTVEITLEANPTSVEAENFRGYRTAGVNRVSVGVQSLNEKDLNALGRQHTPDEALKAFDKLRGLIRAAG
;
A
#
# COMPACT_ATOMS: atom_id res chain seq x y z
N MET A 1 -11.65 18.95 23.12
CA MET A 1 -11.08 17.59 22.99
C MET A 1 -11.84 16.90 21.85
N PRO A 2 -11.20 16.41 20.77
CA PRO A 2 -11.90 15.59 19.81
C PRO A 2 -12.46 14.36 20.54
N SER A 3 -13.70 13.98 20.20
CA SER A 3 -14.34 12.82 20.82
C SER A 3 -13.56 11.57 20.43
N SER A 4 -13.48 10.58 21.33
CA SER A 4 -12.84 9.29 21.05
C SER A 4 -13.55 8.49 19.94
N SER A 5 -14.66 9.00 19.43
CA SER A 5 -15.48 8.44 18.36
C SER A 5 -15.09 8.93 16.95
N ASP A 6 -14.22 9.93 16.83
CA ASP A 6 -13.82 10.43 15.52
C ASP A 6 -12.90 9.44 14.82
N ALA A 7 -13.23 9.09 13.57
CA ALA A 7 -12.42 8.21 12.74
C ALA A 7 -10.98 8.72 12.65
N PHE A 8 -10.00 7.84 12.90
CA PHE A 8 -8.58 8.16 12.82
C PHE A 8 -7.91 7.20 11.86
N GLY A 9 -7.43 7.74 10.74
CA GLY A 9 -6.72 7.00 9.72
C GLY A 9 -5.24 7.34 9.70
N ILE A 10 -4.42 6.38 9.32
CA ILE A 10 -2.99 6.57 9.09
C ILE A 10 -2.72 6.40 7.59
N TYR A 11 -2.12 7.43 6.99
CA TYR A 11 -1.63 7.38 5.61
C TYR A 11 -0.13 7.15 5.61
N VAL A 12 0.31 6.06 4.99
CA VAL A 12 1.72 5.70 4.82
C VAL A 12 2.14 6.03 3.40
N HIS A 13 3.01 7.01 3.24
CA HIS A 13 3.46 7.46 1.93
C HIS A 13 4.69 6.69 1.46
N TRP A 14 4.55 5.97 0.34
CA TRP A 14 5.65 5.33 -0.36
C TRP A 14 5.98 6.11 -1.63
N PRO A 15 7.10 6.85 -1.70
CA PRO A 15 7.33 7.77 -2.81
C PRO A 15 7.94 7.14 -4.06
N PHE A 16 8.26 5.85 -4.06
CA PHE A 16 9.05 5.24 -5.14
C PHE A 16 8.18 4.56 -6.19
N CYS A 17 8.58 4.74 -7.48
CA CYS A 17 7.98 4.12 -8.65
C CYS A 17 9.06 3.49 -9.53
N LYS A 18 8.69 2.49 -10.34
CA LYS A 18 9.54 1.97 -11.44
C LYS A 18 9.58 2.92 -12.63
N ALA A 19 8.45 3.56 -12.94
CA ALA A 19 8.30 4.52 -14.01
C ALA A 19 7.32 5.62 -13.61
N LYS A 20 7.49 6.83 -14.18
CA LYS A 20 6.56 7.94 -13.99
C LYS A 20 5.50 7.88 -15.09
N CYS A 21 4.24 7.74 -14.71
CA CYS A 21 3.13 7.85 -15.65
C CYS A 21 2.97 9.32 -16.10
N PRO A 22 2.74 9.60 -17.39
CA PRO A 22 2.69 10.98 -17.91
C PRO A 22 1.57 11.84 -17.32
N TYR A 23 0.54 11.21 -16.76
CA TYR A 23 -0.61 11.89 -16.13
C TYR A 23 -0.48 12.04 -14.60
N CYS A 24 0.58 11.46 -13.99
CA CYS A 24 0.69 11.38 -12.53
C CYS A 24 1.36 12.64 -11.96
N ASP A 25 0.66 13.33 -11.06
CA ASP A 25 1.12 14.51 -10.33
C ASP A 25 1.47 14.21 -8.86
N PHE A 26 1.39 12.94 -8.43
CA PHE A 26 1.73 12.56 -7.07
C PHE A 26 3.21 12.83 -6.75
N ASN A 27 3.48 13.07 -5.47
CA ASN A 27 4.83 13.14 -4.94
C ASN A 27 5.50 11.76 -5.01
N SER A 28 6.00 11.44 -6.21
CA SER A 28 6.59 10.14 -6.52
C SER A 28 7.87 10.31 -7.34
N HIS A 29 8.84 9.41 -7.08
CA HIS A 29 10.18 9.47 -7.65
C HIS A 29 10.55 8.14 -8.28
N VAL A 30 10.99 8.20 -9.55
CA VAL A 30 11.57 7.03 -10.20
C VAL A 30 12.98 6.80 -9.66
N ARG A 31 13.24 5.58 -9.20
CA ARG A 31 14.58 5.17 -8.78
C ARG A 31 15.11 4.10 -9.70
N HIS A 32 16.28 4.38 -10.30
CA HIS A 32 17.01 3.45 -11.15
C HIS A 32 17.99 2.57 -10.36
N GLN A 33 18.26 2.95 -9.12
CA GLN A 33 19.06 2.17 -8.17
C GLN A 33 18.15 1.48 -7.16
N GLU A 34 18.64 0.40 -6.59
CA GLU A 34 17.95 -0.31 -5.52
C GLU A 34 17.71 0.63 -4.33
N VAL A 35 16.48 0.63 -3.84
CA VAL A 35 16.08 1.42 -2.67
C VAL A 35 16.34 0.55 -1.43
N ASP A 36 17.04 1.10 -0.46
CA ASP A 36 17.10 0.47 0.87
C ASP A 36 15.74 0.58 1.56
N THR A 37 14.88 -0.38 1.22
CA THR A 37 13.49 -0.42 1.65
C THR A 37 13.34 -0.60 3.15
N MET A 38 14.28 -1.32 3.79
CA MET A 38 14.24 -1.54 5.24
C MET A 38 14.66 -0.29 6.01
N SER A 39 15.66 0.46 5.55
CA SER A 39 16.00 1.76 6.13
C SER A 39 14.86 2.76 5.98
N PHE A 40 14.16 2.74 4.85
CA PHE A 40 12.97 3.59 4.67
C PHE A 40 11.83 3.18 5.60
N ALA A 41 11.55 1.89 5.78
CA ALA A 41 10.56 1.41 6.73
C ALA A 41 10.89 1.84 8.16
N LYS A 42 12.17 1.77 8.57
CA LYS A 42 12.63 2.28 9.88
C LYS A 42 12.39 3.78 10.03
N ALA A 43 12.63 4.57 8.99
CA ALA A 43 12.32 6.01 9.03
C ALA A 43 10.82 6.26 9.24
N LEU A 44 9.94 5.51 8.54
CA LEU A 44 8.50 5.56 8.76
C LEU A 44 8.12 5.20 10.20
N THR A 45 8.73 4.16 10.78
CA THR A 45 8.45 3.78 12.18
C THR A 45 8.90 4.84 13.20
N MET A 46 9.96 5.57 12.90
CA MET A 46 10.39 6.71 13.73
C MET A 46 9.38 7.85 13.66
N GLU A 47 8.88 8.17 12.47
CA GLU A 47 7.86 9.20 12.27
C GLU A 47 6.53 8.82 12.95
N LEU A 48 6.13 7.55 12.87
CA LEU A 48 4.95 7.04 13.58
C LEU A 48 5.03 7.28 15.10
N ARG A 49 6.19 7.08 15.72
CA ARG A 49 6.39 7.34 17.16
C ARG A 49 6.16 8.80 17.49
N TRP A 50 6.70 9.70 16.68
CA TRP A 50 6.48 11.14 16.86
C TRP A 50 4.99 11.50 16.76
N PHE A 51 4.27 10.94 15.76
CA PHE A 51 2.84 11.16 15.63
C PHE A 51 2.05 10.57 16.82
N ALA A 52 2.46 9.45 17.38
CA ALA A 52 1.81 8.85 18.54
C ALA A 52 1.87 9.77 19.76
N ASP A 53 2.99 10.45 19.97
CA ASP A 53 3.17 11.38 21.08
C ASP A 53 2.19 12.57 21.00
N ILE A 54 1.84 13.02 19.81
CA ILE A 54 0.93 14.16 19.60
C ILE A 54 -0.53 13.75 19.34
N THR A 55 -0.81 12.46 19.23
CA THR A 55 -2.17 11.91 19.04
C THR A 55 -2.54 10.85 20.09
N PRO A 56 -2.37 11.13 21.38
CA PRO A 56 -2.61 10.13 22.42
C PRO A 56 -4.09 9.72 22.46
N GLY A 57 -4.34 8.43 22.71
CA GLY A 57 -5.69 7.89 22.91
C GLY A 57 -6.56 7.77 21.65
N ARG A 58 -6.02 8.07 20.48
CA ARG A 58 -6.74 7.85 19.23
C ARG A 58 -6.80 6.36 18.91
N ARG A 59 -7.93 5.91 18.31
CA ARG A 59 -8.09 4.53 17.85
C ARG A 59 -8.02 4.49 16.32
N VAL A 60 -7.10 3.70 15.79
CA VAL A 60 -6.90 3.57 14.34
C VAL A 60 -8.03 2.75 13.73
N SER A 61 -8.76 3.35 12.80
CA SER A 61 -9.87 2.72 12.04
C SER A 61 -9.49 2.36 10.61
N SER A 62 -8.43 2.96 10.07
CA SER A 62 -7.92 2.64 8.73
C SER A 62 -6.41 2.90 8.61
N ILE A 63 -5.75 2.11 7.76
CA ILE A 63 -4.36 2.31 7.36
C ILE A 63 -4.33 2.27 5.84
N PHE A 64 -3.70 3.25 5.21
CA PHE A 64 -3.65 3.37 3.76
C PHE A 64 -2.20 3.54 3.28
N PHE A 65 -1.69 2.56 2.57
CA PHE A 65 -0.40 2.64 1.89
C PHE A 65 -0.61 3.18 0.47
N GLY A 66 -0.14 4.40 0.23
CA GLY A 66 -0.33 5.11 -1.04
C GLY A 66 0.91 5.89 -1.48
N GLY A 67 0.77 6.66 -2.54
CA GLY A 67 1.80 7.56 -3.05
C GLY A 67 2.33 7.18 -4.42
N GLY A 68 3.56 6.70 -4.51
CA GLY A 68 4.16 6.22 -5.76
C GLY A 68 3.60 4.86 -6.17
N THR A 69 4.27 3.79 -5.75
CA THR A 69 3.84 2.41 -5.99
C THR A 69 4.07 1.57 -4.73
N PRO A 70 3.16 1.58 -3.75
CA PRO A 70 3.32 0.87 -2.48
C PRO A 70 3.56 -0.64 -2.63
N SER A 71 3.05 -1.26 -3.68
CA SER A 71 3.29 -2.67 -4.00
C SER A 71 4.75 -3.01 -4.38
N LEU A 72 5.63 -2.02 -4.42
CA LEU A 72 7.08 -2.23 -4.49
C LEU A 72 7.73 -2.42 -3.12
N MET A 73 7.02 -2.12 -2.02
CA MET A 73 7.52 -2.43 -0.68
C MET A 73 7.60 -3.95 -0.51
N PRO A 74 8.69 -4.49 0.03
CA PRO A 74 8.69 -5.88 0.48
C PRO A 74 7.60 -6.12 1.52
N PRO A 75 6.92 -7.28 1.51
CA PRO A 75 5.92 -7.61 2.53
C PRO A 75 6.43 -7.48 3.97
N ALA A 76 7.71 -7.77 4.21
CA ALA A 76 8.34 -7.59 5.52
C ALA A 76 8.36 -6.12 5.98
N ALA A 77 8.62 -5.19 5.05
CA ALA A 77 8.60 -3.76 5.37
C ALA A 77 7.17 -3.26 5.66
N VAL A 78 6.18 -3.77 4.94
CA VAL A 78 4.76 -3.49 5.21
C VAL A 78 4.35 -4.02 6.58
N ALA A 79 4.75 -5.25 6.92
CA ALA A 79 4.49 -5.87 8.23
C ALA A 79 5.10 -5.03 9.37
N GLU A 80 6.36 -4.61 9.25
CA GLU A 80 7.04 -3.78 10.26
C GLU A 80 6.27 -2.49 10.55
N VAL A 81 5.78 -1.81 9.51
CA VAL A 81 4.99 -0.58 9.67
C VAL A 81 3.65 -0.86 10.36
N ILE A 82 2.93 -1.92 9.96
CA ILE A 82 1.65 -2.29 10.56
C ILE A 82 1.82 -2.68 12.03
N ASP A 83 2.85 -3.48 12.34
CA ASP A 83 3.17 -3.90 13.70
C ASP A 83 3.52 -2.71 14.59
N GLN A 84 4.29 -1.74 14.07
CA GLN A 84 4.59 -0.52 14.80
C GLN A 84 3.33 0.32 15.06
N ILE A 85 2.41 0.42 14.11
CA ILE A 85 1.12 1.10 14.33
C ILE A 85 0.33 0.42 15.45
N ALA A 86 0.25 -0.91 15.44
CA ALA A 86 -0.47 -1.67 16.46
C ALA A 86 0.16 -1.57 17.87
N GLN A 87 1.47 -1.32 17.95
CA GLN A 87 2.16 -1.06 19.21
C GLN A 87 1.89 0.34 19.76
N LEU A 88 1.69 1.32 18.88
CA LEU A 88 1.58 2.74 19.27
C LEU A 88 0.14 3.18 19.52
N TRP A 89 -0.85 2.60 18.86
CA TRP A 89 -2.25 2.94 19.00
C TRP A 89 -3.13 1.71 19.16
N PRO A 90 -4.25 1.81 19.88
CA PRO A 90 -5.33 0.84 19.79
C PRO A 90 -5.84 0.77 18.34
N VAL A 91 -5.89 -0.42 17.77
CA VAL A 91 -6.40 -0.64 16.41
C VAL A 91 -7.81 -1.21 16.50
N ALA A 92 -8.72 -0.78 15.63
CA ALA A 92 -10.07 -1.30 15.58
C ALA A 92 -10.08 -2.75 15.07
N ASP A 93 -10.95 -3.60 15.60
CA ASP A 93 -11.09 -4.98 15.15
C ASP A 93 -11.52 -5.09 13.68
N THR A 94 -12.20 -4.04 13.18
CA THR A 94 -12.68 -3.91 11.81
C THR A 94 -11.79 -2.95 10.98
N VAL A 95 -10.52 -2.79 11.36
CA VAL A 95 -9.60 -1.90 10.65
C VAL A 95 -9.49 -2.27 9.17
N GLU A 96 -9.63 -1.27 8.29
CA GLU A 96 -9.30 -1.43 6.88
C GLU A 96 -7.82 -1.10 6.68
N ILE A 97 -7.07 -2.05 6.13
CA ILE A 97 -5.66 -1.88 5.77
C ILE A 97 -5.55 -2.02 4.25
N THR A 98 -5.47 -0.87 3.59
CA THR A 98 -5.42 -0.76 2.12
C THR A 98 -4.00 -0.57 1.63
N LEU A 99 -3.64 -1.24 0.53
CA LEU A 99 -2.40 -1.04 -0.19
C LEU A 99 -2.68 -0.83 -1.67
N GLU A 100 -2.11 0.23 -2.25
CA GLU A 100 -2.16 0.50 -3.69
C GLU A 100 -1.15 -0.35 -4.44
N ALA A 101 -1.57 -0.92 -5.58
CA ALA A 101 -0.76 -1.80 -6.40
C ALA A 101 -0.96 -1.55 -7.89
N ASN A 102 0.07 -1.83 -8.69
CA ASN A 102 -0.09 -2.02 -10.12
C ASN A 102 -0.32 -3.51 -10.42
N PRO A 103 -1.06 -3.83 -11.48
CA PRO A 103 -1.38 -5.22 -11.83
C PRO A 103 -0.26 -5.87 -12.64
N THR A 104 1.00 -5.66 -12.28
CA THR A 104 2.13 -6.34 -12.92
C THR A 104 2.33 -7.73 -12.32
N SER A 105 2.89 -8.66 -13.11
CA SER A 105 3.16 -10.02 -12.65
C SER A 105 4.06 -10.08 -11.40
N VAL A 106 5.08 -9.22 -11.35
CA VAL A 106 6.02 -9.14 -10.23
C VAL A 106 5.34 -8.68 -8.93
N GLU A 107 4.47 -7.68 -9.03
CA GLU A 107 3.74 -7.15 -7.85
C GLU A 107 2.69 -8.15 -7.36
N ALA A 108 2.05 -8.87 -8.28
CA ALA A 108 1.07 -9.91 -7.97
C ALA A 108 1.65 -11.08 -7.14
N GLU A 109 2.94 -11.35 -7.21
CA GLU A 109 3.59 -12.38 -6.40
C GLU A 109 3.66 -12.00 -4.91
N ASN A 110 3.69 -10.72 -4.60
CA ASN A 110 3.75 -10.23 -3.23
C ASN A 110 2.40 -10.24 -2.50
N PHE A 111 1.27 -10.40 -3.20
CA PHE A 111 -0.06 -10.26 -2.59
C PHE A 111 -0.31 -11.20 -1.41
N ARG A 112 0.21 -12.45 -1.47
CA ARG A 112 0.12 -13.37 -0.32
C ARG A 112 0.89 -12.84 0.89
N GLY A 113 2.08 -12.30 0.67
CA GLY A 113 2.88 -11.70 1.72
C GLY A 113 2.19 -10.48 2.36
N TYR A 114 1.56 -9.61 1.55
CA TYR A 114 0.79 -8.49 2.09
C TYR A 114 -0.42 -8.96 2.91
N ARG A 115 -1.12 -10.00 2.46
CA ARG A 115 -2.21 -10.60 3.25
C ARG A 115 -1.71 -11.09 4.61
N THR A 116 -0.57 -11.80 4.63
CA THR A 116 0.06 -12.25 5.88
C THR A 116 0.50 -11.08 6.76
N ALA A 117 0.95 -9.99 6.18
CA ALA A 117 1.31 -8.75 6.90
C ALA A 117 0.10 -8.02 7.51
N GLY A 118 -1.14 -8.38 7.15
CA GLY A 118 -2.36 -7.77 7.67
C GLY A 118 -3.14 -6.92 6.67
N VAL A 119 -2.64 -6.72 5.44
CA VAL A 119 -3.38 -6.01 4.38
C VAL A 119 -4.66 -6.79 4.07
N ASN A 120 -5.82 -6.12 4.17
CA ASN A 120 -7.12 -6.74 3.91
C ASN A 120 -7.87 -6.12 2.71
N ARG A 121 -7.32 -5.07 2.11
CA ARG A 121 -7.83 -4.46 0.88
C ARG A 121 -6.67 -4.10 -0.05
N VAL A 122 -6.81 -4.36 -1.35
CA VAL A 122 -5.84 -3.92 -2.37
C VAL A 122 -6.57 -3.06 -3.39
N SER A 123 -6.03 -1.86 -3.64
CA SER A 123 -6.49 -0.96 -4.70
C SER A 123 -5.59 -1.15 -5.92
N VAL A 124 -6.13 -1.70 -6.99
CA VAL A 124 -5.34 -2.04 -8.19
C VAL A 124 -5.53 -1.01 -9.28
N GLY A 125 -4.45 -0.36 -9.68
CA GLY A 125 -4.42 0.66 -10.73
C GLY A 125 -4.45 0.04 -12.14
N VAL A 126 -5.58 -0.49 -12.57
CA VAL A 126 -5.75 -1.10 -13.91
C VAL A 126 -5.79 -0.01 -15.00
N GLN A 127 -6.45 1.10 -14.76
CA GLN A 127 -6.65 2.27 -15.64
C GLN A 127 -7.48 2.01 -16.89
N SER A 128 -7.19 0.97 -17.69
CA SER A 128 -7.95 0.55 -18.86
C SER A 128 -7.78 -0.95 -19.12
N LEU A 129 -8.73 -1.55 -19.82
CA LEU A 129 -8.63 -2.90 -20.39
C LEU A 129 -8.38 -2.84 -21.91
N ASN A 130 -8.05 -1.69 -22.44
CA ASN A 130 -7.68 -1.47 -23.83
C ASN A 130 -6.16 -1.22 -23.93
N GLU A 131 -5.48 -2.01 -24.77
CA GLU A 131 -4.02 -1.94 -24.90
C GLU A 131 -3.54 -0.58 -25.44
N LYS A 132 -4.29 0.04 -26.37
CA LYS A 132 -3.93 1.36 -26.93
C LYS A 132 -4.00 2.45 -25.85
N ASP A 133 -5.02 2.38 -24.98
CA ASP A 133 -5.18 3.32 -23.87
C ASP A 133 -4.06 3.14 -22.84
N LEU A 134 -3.74 1.88 -22.50
CA LEU A 134 -2.64 1.59 -21.57
C LEU A 134 -1.31 2.13 -22.09
N ASN A 135 -1.02 1.94 -23.38
CA ASN A 135 0.18 2.48 -24.02
C ASN A 135 0.19 4.02 -24.00
N ALA A 136 -0.93 4.66 -24.31
CA ALA A 136 -1.05 6.12 -24.26
C ALA A 136 -0.88 6.67 -22.83
N LEU A 137 -1.30 5.92 -21.81
CA LEU A 137 -1.14 6.24 -20.40
C LEU A 137 0.25 5.86 -19.83
N GLY A 138 1.14 5.30 -20.65
CA GLY A 138 2.47 4.87 -20.22
C GLY A 138 2.45 3.72 -19.19
N ARG A 139 1.40 2.87 -19.24
CA ARG A 139 1.27 1.72 -18.33
C ARG A 139 2.19 0.59 -18.78
N GLN A 140 2.75 -0.12 -17.79
CA GLN A 140 3.71 -1.21 -17.99
C GLN A 140 3.09 -2.60 -17.87
N HIS A 141 1.76 -2.70 -17.95
CA HIS A 141 1.03 -3.95 -17.90
C HIS A 141 0.06 -4.05 -19.08
N THR A 142 -0.29 -5.28 -19.43
CA THR A 142 -1.30 -5.60 -20.42
C THR A 142 -2.67 -5.82 -19.77
N PRO A 143 -3.78 -5.80 -20.55
CA PRO A 143 -5.10 -6.18 -20.04
C PRO A 143 -5.11 -7.60 -19.41
N ASP A 144 -4.42 -8.55 -20.02
CA ASP A 144 -4.32 -9.93 -19.51
C ASP A 144 -3.60 -10.01 -18.17
N GLU A 145 -2.53 -9.25 -17.98
CA GLU A 145 -1.83 -9.16 -16.68
C GLU A 145 -2.74 -8.58 -15.61
N ALA A 146 -3.52 -7.54 -15.95
CA ALA A 146 -4.48 -6.95 -15.02
C ALA A 146 -5.55 -7.96 -14.57
N LEU A 147 -6.11 -8.74 -15.51
CA LEU A 147 -7.09 -9.78 -15.20
C LEU A 147 -6.49 -10.91 -14.36
N LYS A 148 -5.28 -11.37 -14.68
CA LYS A 148 -4.57 -12.39 -13.89
C LYS A 148 -4.26 -11.91 -12.46
N ALA A 149 -3.84 -10.65 -12.29
CA ALA A 149 -3.61 -10.06 -10.98
C ALA A 149 -4.90 -10.03 -10.15
N PHE A 150 -6.02 -9.66 -10.77
CA PHE A 150 -7.33 -9.66 -10.13
C PHE A 150 -7.79 -11.05 -9.70
N ASP A 151 -7.62 -12.06 -10.55
CA ASP A 151 -7.97 -13.45 -10.22
C ASP A 151 -7.12 -13.99 -9.06
N LYS A 152 -5.84 -13.64 -9.01
CA LYS A 152 -4.94 -13.98 -7.91
C LYS A 152 -5.43 -13.37 -6.58
N LEU A 153 -5.81 -12.09 -6.58
CA LEU A 153 -6.39 -11.42 -5.42
C LEU A 153 -7.69 -12.06 -4.95
N ARG A 154 -8.62 -12.37 -5.89
CA ARG A 154 -9.88 -13.06 -5.57
C ARG A 154 -9.64 -14.42 -4.93
N GLY A 155 -8.64 -15.17 -5.39
CA GLY A 155 -8.25 -16.45 -4.81
C GLY A 155 -7.79 -16.32 -3.37
N LEU A 156 -7.02 -15.29 -3.05
CA LEU A 156 -6.53 -15.01 -1.68
C LEU A 156 -7.64 -14.58 -0.72
N ILE A 157 -8.64 -13.83 -1.20
CA ILE A 157 -9.79 -13.42 -0.39
C ILE A 157 -10.70 -14.61 -0.09
N ARG A 158 -10.95 -15.48 -1.08
CA ARG A 158 -11.80 -16.67 -0.91
C ARG A 158 -11.19 -17.75 -0.02
N ALA A 159 -9.86 -17.84 0.01
CA ALA A 159 -9.16 -18.81 0.88
C ALA A 159 -9.12 -18.41 2.36
N ALA A 160 -9.60 -17.23 2.71
CA ALA A 160 -9.62 -16.68 4.06
C ALA A 160 -11.03 -16.64 4.68
N GLY A 161 -12.06 -17.21 3.98
CA GLY A 161 -13.45 -17.33 4.47
C GLY A 161 -13.73 -18.69 5.07
#